data_e5e54f5bf2c85d229607d80a7825be69
#
_entry.id   e5e54f5bf2c85d229607d80a7825be69
#
_cell.length_a   1.000
_cell.length_b   1.000
_cell.length_c   1.000
_cell.angle_alpha   90.00
_cell.angle_beta   90.00
_cell.angle_gamma   90.00
#
_symmetry.space_group_name_H-M   'P 1'
#
loop_
_entity.id
_entity.type
_entity.pdbx_description
1 polymer ?
#
loop_
_entity_poly.entity_id
_entity_poly.type
_entity_poly.pdbx_seq_one_letter_code
_entity_poly.pdbx_strand_id
1 'polypeptide(L)'
;MPRARLRASGPLARLPLSLSNLGHPGISDKMGSISTRMTERFGCRHPFAGAGMAFAGSTADLALGVCAGGGIGAIGVGFTPAEQLRAVIHQIRAATGAPFNINFITCFDNDPQIRVCAEEKVPVASFHWGHPSPEHLRLLRDAGVSAWEQVGGVEAAKKAVGDGVEVIVAQGWEAGGHNYGGLPIMVLVPEILDAVSPALVLASGGIVDGRGVAAALALGADGVWVGTRLVATPEAAVHYEHKRRLVEGTGGQTVRSSIFGPEWPHFNPMRLLRNRVVDEWTDRLAEVPTVRDSLPVIGRTIFLGQETEMRKFNVLLPTADTDGDWEEMPWLAGQGVGLIHDIRLAKDVVETMMADAKAILKRLSVSL
;
A
#
# COMPACT_ATOMS: atom_id res chain seq x y z
N MET A 1 -10.62 22.93 60.11
CA MET A 1 -9.55 22.47 59.21
C MET A 1 -9.65 23.23 57.91
N PRO A 2 -8.59 23.94 57.43
CA PRO A 2 -8.67 24.91 56.36
C PRO A 2 -8.60 24.27 54.97
N ARG A 3 -9.40 24.79 54.04
CA ARG A 3 -9.44 24.48 52.61
C ARG A 3 -8.17 25.03 51.94
N ALA A 4 -7.37 24.14 51.31
CA ALA A 4 -6.26 24.52 50.45
C ALA A 4 -6.78 25.09 49.14
N ARG A 5 -6.40 26.34 48.83
CA ARG A 5 -6.65 27.00 47.54
C ARG A 5 -5.58 26.54 46.55
N LEU A 6 -5.99 25.88 45.48
CA LEU A 6 -5.15 25.63 44.30
C LEU A 6 -4.90 26.96 43.56
N ARG A 7 -3.65 27.32 43.41
CA ARG A 7 -3.22 28.48 42.61
C ARG A 7 -3.36 28.12 41.11
N ALA A 8 -4.00 29.04 40.37
CA ALA A 8 -4.10 29.00 38.93
C ALA A 8 -2.70 29.18 38.31
N SER A 9 -2.30 28.24 37.48
CA SER A 9 -1.14 28.34 36.56
C SER A 9 -1.50 29.30 35.43
N GLY A 10 -0.58 30.23 35.12
CA GLY A 10 -0.73 31.25 34.10
C GLY A 10 -0.87 30.74 32.68
N PRO A 11 -1.22 31.60 31.72
CA PRO A 11 -1.53 31.22 30.36
C PRO A 11 -0.25 30.74 29.62
N LEU A 12 -0.32 29.54 29.04
CA LEU A 12 0.67 29.05 28.06
C LEU A 12 0.64 29.99 26.85
N ALA A 13 1.74 30.69 26.62
CA ALA A 13 1.96 31.51 25.45
C ALA A 13 1.93 30.62 24.19
N ARG A 14 0.88 30.76 23.38
CA ARG A 14 0.84 30.20 22.02
C ARG A 14 1.81 31.03 21.19
N LEU A 15 2.94 30.41 20.77
CA LEU A 15 3.79 30.97 19.73
C LEU A 15 2.99 30.92 18.41
N PRO A 16 2.92 32.00 17.63
CA PRO A 16 2.30 31.95 16.32
C PRO A 16 3.19 31.12 15.40
N LEU A 17 2.69 29.95 14.97
CA LEU A 17 3.26 29.21 13.87
C LEU A 17 3.09 30.07 12.60
N SER A 18 4.15 30.70 12.15
CA SER A 18 4.19 31.39 10.88
C SER A 18 4.19 30.34 9.77
N LEU A 19 3.14 30.32 8.95
CA LEU A 19 3.01 29.48 7.75
C LEU A 19 4.10 29.76 6.69
N SER A 20 4.98 30.74 6.92
CA SER A 20 6.03 31.16 5.99
C SER A 20 7.25 30.23 5.91
N ASN A 21 7.36 29.20 6.76
CA ASN A 21 8.49 28.27 6.79
C ASN A 21 8.19 26.86 6.25
N LEU A 22 6.99 26.61 5.74
CA LEU A 22 6.74 25.45 4.89
C LEU A 22 7.23 25.80 3.48
N GLY A 23 8.52 25.61 3.21
CA GLY A 23 9.08 25.67 1.89
C GLY A 23 8.42 24.58 1.03
N HIS A 24 7.30 24.90 0.38
CA HIS A 24 6.79 24.04 -0.68
C HIS A 24 7.83 24.03 -1.79
N PRO A 25 8.40 22.86 -2.17
CA PRO A 25 9.20 22.79 -3.37
C PRO A 25 8.31 23.25 -4.53
N GLY A 26 8.74 24.33 -5.21
CA GLY A 26 7.98 24.87 -6.32
C GLY A 26 7.68 23.79 -7.35
N ILE A 27 6.44 23.75 -7.85
CA ILE A 27 6.07 22.89 -8.96
C ILE A 27 6.88 23.32 -10.17
N SER A 28 8.00 22.66 -10.40
CA SER A 28 8.89 22.92 -11.53
C SER A 28 8.35 22.22 -12.77
N ASP A 29 8.05 22.96 -13.82
CA ASP A 29 7.50 22.44 -15.07
C ASP A 29 8.61 21.87 -15.98
N LYS A 30 9.32 20.83 -15.51
CA LYS A 30 10.17 20.02 -16.38
C LYS A 30 9.31 19.00 -17.12
N MET A 31 8.95 19.33 -18.36
CA MET A 31 8.24 18.42 -19.30
C MET A 31 6.97 17.76 -18.77
N GLY A 32 6.04 18.52 -18.20
CA GLY A 32 4.69 18.01 -17.95
C GLY A 32 4.50 17.15 -16.69
N SER A 33 5.53 16.93 -15.86
CA SER A 33 5.45 16.16 -14.62
C SER A 33 5.24 17.03 -13.37
N ILE A 34 4.67 16.43 -12.31
CA ILE A 34 4.65 17.02 -10.96
C ILE A 34 5.98 16.63 -10.28
N SER A 35 6.82 17.62 -9.93
CA SER A 35 8.05 17.39 -9.17
C SER A 35 7.74 17.42 -7.67
N THR A 36 8.29 16.44 -6.94
CA THR A 36 8.25 16.35 -5.48
C THR A 36 9.59 15.81 -4.98
N ARG A 37 9.83 15.86 -3.66
CA ARG A 37 11.03 15.27 -3.05
C ARG A 37 11.18 13.78 -3.41
N MET A 38 10.08 13.03 -3.57
CA MET A 38 10.11 11.64 -4.02
C MET A 38 10.67 11.50 -5.43
N THR A 39 10.17 12.31 -6.38
CA THR A 39 10.63 12.25 -7.78
C THR A 39 12.10 12.65 -7.92
N GLU A 40 12.55 13.62 -7.15
CA GLU A 40 13.94 14.07 -7.13
C GLU A 40 14.87 13.00 -6.52
N ARG A 41 14.42 12.37 -5.42
CA ARG A 41 15.21 11.35 -4.71
C ARG A 41 15.36 10.05 -5.49
N PHE A 42 14.29 9.59 -6.13
CA PHE A 42 14.25 8.26 -6.77
C PHE A 42 14.34 8.30 -8.30
N GLY A 43 14.30 9.47 -8.92
CA GLY A 43 14.41 9.61 -10.37
C GLY A 43 13.18 9.09 -11.15
N CYS A 44 12.04 8.90 -10.51
CA CYS A 44 10.78 8.57 -11.18
C CYS A 44 10.14 9.82 -11.81
N ARG A 45 9.38 9.63 -12.92
CA ARG A 45 8.72 10.74 -13.61
C ARG A 45 7.57 11.35 -12.82
N HIS A 46 6.86 10.52 -12.05
CA HIS A 46 5.68 10.89 -11.30
C HIS A 46 5.80 10.49 -9.81
N PRO A 47 5.24 11.27 -8.87
CA PRO A 47 5.19 10.94 -7.46
C PRO A 47 4.14 9.83 -7.19
N PHE A 48 4.31 8.69 -7.85
CA PHE A 48 3.41 7.55 -7.83
C PHE A 48 4.18 6.26 -7.59
N ALA A 49 3.77 5.50 -6.60
CA ALA A 49 4.27 4.16 -6.34
C ALA A 49 3.11 3.15 -6.36
N GLY A 50 3.32 2.02 -6.99
CA GLY A 50 2.43 0.87 -6.87
C GLY A 50 2.57 0.22 -5.50
N ALA A 51 1.47 -0.20 -4.90
CA ALA A 51 1.50 -0.98 -3.68
C ALA A 51 2.09 -2.38 -3.93
N GLY A 52 2.90 -2.85 -2.99
CA GLY A 52 3.32 -4.24 -2.98
C GLY A 52 2.15 -5.15 -2.61
N MET A 53 1.81 -6.07 -3.50
CA MET A 53 0.65 -6.95 -3.34
C MET A 53 1.07 -8.40 -3.64
N ALA A 54 1.02 -9.26 -2.63
CA ALA A 54 1.61 -10.61 -2.67
C ALA A 54 1.08 -11.52 -3.79
N PHE A 55 -0.16 -11.34 -4.25
CA PHE A 55 -0.74 -12.10 -5.37
C PHE A 55 -0.86 -11.23 -6.62
N ALA A 56 -1.51 -10.08 -6.51
CA ALA A 56 -1.77 -9.20 -7.65
C ALA A 56 -0.49 -8.66 -8.31
N GLY A 57 0.56 -8.44 -7.53
CA GLY A 57 1.85 -7.90 -7.97
C GLY A 57 3.01 -8.87 -7.70
N SER A 58 2.80 -10.19 -7.83
CA SER A 58 3.85 -11.21 -7.63
C SER A 58 4.72 -11.45 -8.87
N THR A 59 4.28 -11.00 -10.06
CA THR A 59 5.03 -11.06 -11.32
C THR A 59 5.58 -9.70 -11.72
N ALA A 60 6.53 -9.69 -12.65
CA ALA A 60 7.12 -8.43 -13.16
C ALA A 60 6.11 -7.54 -13.90
N ASP A 61 5.03 -8.09 -14.45
CA ASP A 61 4.16 -7.40 -15.41
C ASP A 61 3.55 -6.13 -14.83
N LEU A 62 2.95 -6.21 -13.63
CA LEU A 62 2.35 -5.03 -12.99
C LEU A 62 3.41 -3.98 -12.63
N ALA A 63 4.56 -4.41 -12.11
CA ALA A 63 5.66 -3.51 -11.79
C ALA A 63 6.17 -2.78 -13.04
N LEU A 64 6.36 -3.51 -14.16
CA LEU A 64 6.78 -2.97 -15.45
C LEU A 64 5.74 -2.00 -16.03
N GLY A 65 4.43 -2.31 -15.91
CA GLY A 65 3.35 -1.43 -16.33
C GLY A 65 3.38 -0.10 -15.58
N VAL A 66 3.56 -0.12 -14.25
CA VAL A 66 3.68 1.10 -13.42
C VAL A 66 4.94 1.89 -13.78
N CYS A 67 6.09 1.22 -13.96
CA CYS A 67 7.34 1.85 -14.40
C CYS A 67 7.19 2.53 -15.76
N ALA A 68 6.55 1.87 -16.72
CA ALA A 68 6.26 2.42 -18.05
C ALA A 68 5.37 3.67 -17.98
N GLY A 69 4.45 3.72 -17.00
CA GLY A 69 3.65 4.89 -16.66
C GLY A 69 4.44 6.01 -15.98
N GLY A 70 5.69 5.77 -15.60
CA GLY A 70 6.59 6.76 -14.95
C GLY A 70 6.52 6.78 -13.43
N GLY A 71 5.88 5.80 -12.80
CA GLY A 71 5.88 5.57 -11.35
C GLY A 71 6.98 4.59 -10.90
N ILE A 72 6.97 4.25 -9.62
CA ILE A 72 7.78 3.18 -9.02
C ILE A 72 6.92 1.92 -8.97
N GLY A 73 7.23 0.92 -9.78
CA GLY A 73 6.56 -0.38 -9.77
C GLY A 73 6.89 -1.18 -8.52
N ALA A 74 6.04 -2.12 -8.13
CA ALA A 74 6.28 -2.92 -6.94
C ALA A 74 6.03 -4.41 -7.15
N ILE A 75 6.88 -5.24 -6.54
CA ILE A 75 6.71 -6.69 -6.38
C ILE A 75 6.32 -6.97 -4.93
N GLY A 76 5.20 -7.67 -4.72
CA GLY A 76 4.85 -8.22 -3.42
C GLY A 76 5.43 -9.63 -3.28
N VAL A 77 6.41 -9.79 -2.39
CA VAL A 77 7.15 -11.05 -2.25
C VAL A 77 6.25 -12.21 -1.80
N GLY A 78 5.37 -11.96 -0.82
CA GLY A 78 4.51 -12.99 -0.28
C GLY A 78 5.31 -14.22 0.15
N PHE A 79 5.06 -15.35 -0.52
CA PHE A 79 5.74 -16.63 -0.30
C PHE A 79 6.77 -16.97 -1.39
N THR A 80 7.13 -16.01 -2.24
CA THR A 80 8.06 -16.23 -3.36
C THR A 80 9.45 -16.65 -2.85
N PRO A 81 10.01 -17.77 -3.28
CA PRO A 81 11.37 -18.19 -2.92
C PRO A 81 12.44 -17.17 -3.37
N ALA A 82 13.55 -17.09 -2.65
CA ALA A 82 14.61 -16.11 -2.87
C ALA A 82 15.16 -16.13 -4.31
N GLU A 83 15.43 -17.31 -4.88
CA GLU A 83 15.96 -17.44 -6.24
C GLU A 83 14.91 -17.07 -7.31
N GLN A 84 13.64 -17.33 -7.07
CA GLN A 84 12.57 -16.85 -7.95
C GLN A 84 12.46 -15.33 -7.88
N LEU A 85 12.59 -14.71 -6.70
CA LEU A 85 12.63 -13.26 -6.55
C LEU A 85 13.80 -12.68 -7.33
N ARG A 86 15.01 -13.29 -7.25
CA ARG A 86 16.19 -12.87 -8.02
C ARG A 86 15.90 -12.88 -9.53
N ALA A 87 15.25 -13.93 -10.02
CA ALA A 87 14.88 -14.02 -11.44
C ALA A 87 13.91 -12.89 -11.84
N VAL A 88 12.92 -12.56 -11.00
CA VAL A 88 11.99 -11.46 -11.25
C VAL A 88 12.72 -10.10 -11.24
N ILE A 89 13.66 -9.88 -10.31
CA ILE A 89 14.50 -8.66 -10.30
C ILE A 89 15.29 -8.52 -11.60
N HIS A 90 15.91 -9.60 -12.07
CA HIS A 90 16.65 -9.60 -13.33
C HIS A 90 15.73 -9.34 -14.55
N GLN A 91 14.53 -9.91 -14.55
CA GLN A 91 13.53 -9.66 -15.58
C GLN A 91 13.15 -8.15 -15.64
N ILE A 92 12.89 -7.52 -14.49
CA ILE A 92 12.58 -6.10 -14.44
C ILE A 92 13.75 -5.27 -14.96
N ARG A 93 14.97 -5.54 -14.53
CA ARG A 93 16.16 -4.79 -14.95
C ARG A 93 16.46 -4.94 -16.43
N ALA A 94 16.20 -6.10 -17.01
CA ALA A 94 16.36 -6.32 -18.45
C ALA A 94 15.35 -5.51 -19.29
N ALA A 95 14.18 -5.18 -18.71
CA ALA A 95 13.11 -4.48 -19.38
C ALA A 95 13.11 -2.95 -19.13
N THR A 96 13.66 -2.48 -18.01
CA THR A 96 13.62 -1.05 -17.66
C THR A 96 14.78 -0.63 -16.77
N GLY A 97 15.22 0.63 -16.91
CA GLY A 97 16.11 1.31 -15.96
C GLY A 97 15.36 2.12 -14.88
N ALA A 98 14.01 2.07 -14.86
CA ALA A 98 13.21 2.80 -13.88
C ALA A 98 13.36 2.19 -12.47
N PRO A 99 13.19 2.99 -11.39
CA PRO A 99 13.20 2.47 -10.05
C PRO A 99 12.00 1.56 -9.79
N PHE A 100 12.20 0.53 -8.97
CA PHE A 100 11.15 -0.40 -8.54
C PHE A 100 11.34 -0.77 -7.07
N ASN A 101 10.29 -1.34 -6.48
CA ASN A 101 10.21 -1.68 -5.08
C ASN A 101 9.95 -3.19 -4.89
N ILE A 102 10.63 -3.78 -3.91
CA ILE A 102 10.36 -5.14 -3.42
C ILE A 102 9.70 -5.02 -2.05
N ASN A 103 8.47 -5.52 -1.92
CA ASN A 103 7.65 -5.36 -0.72
C ASN A 103 7.54 -6.65 0.08
N PHE A 104 7.74 -6.55 1.39
CA PHE A 104 7.73 -7.64 2.35
C PHE A 104 6.58 -7.55 3.34
N ILE A 105 5.99 -8.69 3.67
CA ILE A 105 5.08 -8.84 4.80
C ILE A 105 5.94 -9.24 6.01
N THR A 106 6.16 -8.31 6.93
CA THR A 106 7.20 -8.42 7.97
C THR A 106 6.93 -9.51 9.02
N CYS A 107 5.67 -9.94 9.18
CA CYS A 107 5.34 -11.02 10.11
C CYS A 107 5.74 -12.42 9.61
N PHE A 108 6.22 -12.55 8.37
CA PHE A 108 6.79 -13.78 7.83
C PHE A 108 8.33 -13.73 7.85
N ASP A 109 8.96 -14.89 7.81
CA ASP A 109 10.41 -14.98 7.63
C ASP A 109 10.76 -14.60 6.18
N ASN A 110 11.49 -13.50 6.02
CA ASN A 110 11.92 -12.97 4.72
C ASN A 110 13.46 -12.83 4.62
N ASP A 111 14.22 -13.37 5.58
CA ASP A 111 15.67 -13.15 5.62
C ASP A 111 16.37 -13.50 4.29
N PRO A 112 16.12 -14.65 3.64
CA PRO A 112 16.75 -14.97 2.36
C PRO A 112 16.41 -13.97 1.24
N GLN A 113 15.17 -13.51 1.17
CA GLN A 113 14.71 -12.58 0.14
C GLN A 113 15.25 -11.16 0.38
N ILE A 114 15.37 -10.72 1.63
CA ILE A 114 15.97 -9.42 1.99
C ILE A 114 17.46 -9.43 1.64
N ARG A 115 18.18 -10.55 1.85
CA ARG A 115 19.57 -10.72 1.42
C ARG A 115 19.70 -10.59 -0.11
N VAL A 116 18.81 -11.21 -0.88
CA VAL A 116 18.75 -11.03 -2.33
C VAL A 116 18.59 -9.57 -2.70
N CYS A 117 17.72 -8.80 -2.02
CA CYS A 117 17.55 -7.37 -2.28
C CYS A 117 18.84 -6.58 -2.03
N ALA A 118 19.59 -6.89 -0.98
CA ALA A 118 20.87 -6.26 -0.67
C ALA A 118 21.95 -6.63 -1.69
N GLU A 119 22.10 -7.91 -2.05
CA GLU A 119 23.04 -8.41 -3.06
C GLU A 119 22.78 -7.79 -4.42
N GLU A 120 21.52 -7.76 -4.82
CA GLU A 120 21.08 -7.19 -6.09
C GLU A 120 21.01 -5.65 -6.03
N LYS A 121 21.21 -5.00 -4.89
CA LYS A 121 21.11 -3.55 -4.72
C LYS A 121 19.84 -2.99 -5.36
N VAL A 122 18.67 -3.53 -4.98
CA VAL A 122 17.40 -3.02 -5.49
C VAL A 122 17.20 -1.57 -5.08
N PRO A 123 16.48 -0.74 -5.87
CA PRO A 123 16.30 0.67 -5.50
C PRO A 123 15.57 0.85 -4.17
N VAL A 124 14.55 0.04 -3.90
CA VAL A 124 13.68 0.15 -2.72
C VAL A 124 13.33 -1.24 -2.19
N ALA A 125 13.40 -1.40 -0.86
CA ALA A 125 12.79 -2.51 -0.12
C ALA A 125 11.77 -1.93 0.85
N SER A 126 10.51 -2.34 0.77
CA SER A 126 9.45 -1.83 1.62
C SER A 126 8.85 -2.92 2.51
N PHE A 127 8.36 -2.51 3.66
CA PHE A 127 7.87 -3.38 4.70
C PHE A 127 6.44 -3.04 5.08
N HIS A 128 5.65 -4.07 5.32
CA HIS A 128 4.25 -3.97 5.68
C HIS A 128 3.93 -4.98 6.78
N TRP A 129 3.02 -4.62 7.69
CA TRP A 129 2.52 -5.47 8.77
C TRP A 129 3.58 -5.87 9.79
N GLY A 130 4.27 -4.89 10.33
CA GLY A 130 5.32 -4.99 11.32
C GLY A 130 6.50 -4.09 10.98
N HIS A 131 7.51 -4.11 11.82
CA HIS A 131 8.73 -3.33 11.65
C HIS A 131 9.90 -4.26 11.30
N PRO A 132 10.74 -3.94 10.29
CA PRO A 132 11.89 -4.74 9.94
C PRO A 132 12.92 -4.77 11.08
N SER A 133 13.69 -5.85 11.18
CA SER A 133 14.72 -5.96 12.22
C SER A 133 15.85 -4.92 12.02
N PRO A 134 16.53 -4.49 13.10
CA PRO A 134 17.71 -3.62 12.97
C PRO A 134 18.81 -4.22 12.08
N GLU A 135 18.91 -5.55 12.02
CA GLU A 135 19.85 -6.24 11.14
C GLU A 135 19.47 -6.07 9.68
N HIS A 136 18.21 -6.24 9.32
CA HIS A 136 17.71 -6.04 7.96
C HIS A 136 17.88 -4.59 7.52
N LEU A 137 17.54 -3.61 8.36
CA LEU A 137 17.74 -2.19 8.05
C LEU A 137 19.20 -1.84 7.81
N ARG A 138 20.11 -2.39 8.64
CA ARG A 138 21.56 -2.19 8.45
C ARG A 138 22.03 -2.82 7.15
N LEU A 139 21.67 -4.07 6.87
CA LEU A 139 22.03 -4.79 5.65
C LEU A 139 21.62 -4.02 4.38
N LEU A 140 20.37 -3.55 4.34
CA LEU A 140 19.84 -2.79 3.21
C LEU A 140 20.56 -1.45 3.06
N ARG A 141 20.73 -0.71 4.15
CA ARG A 141 21.47 0.57 4.15
C ARG A 141 22.91 0.41 3.67
N ASP A 142 23.63 -0.60 4.14
CA ASP A 142 25.02 -0.85 3.78
C ASP A 142 25.15 -1.23 2.29
N ALA A 143 24.09 -1.81 1.72
CA ALA A 143 23.98 -2.11 0.28
C ALA A 143 23.49 -0.91 -0.56
N GLY A 144 23.09 0.20 0.05
CA GLY A 144 22.55 1.39 -0.63
C GLY A 144 21.07 1.22 -1.07
N VAL A 145 20.34 0.28 -0.47
CA VAL A 145 18.91 0.05 -0.71
C VAL A 145 18.09 0.95 0.20
N SER A 146 17.14 1.71 -0.36
CA SER A 146 16.22 2.54 0.41
C SER A 146 15.18 1.68 1.13
N ALA A 147 15.08 1.80 2.44
CA ALA A 147 14.07 1.12 3.24
C ALA A 147 12.83 2.01 3.40
N TRP A 148 11.64 1.48 3.05
CA TRP A 148 10.35 2.13 3.23
C TRP A 148 9.48 1.32 4.17
N GLU A 149 8.57 1.97 4.90
CA GLU A 149 7.65 1.23 5.79
C GLU A 149 6.23 1.79 5.72
N GLN A 150 5.27 0.87 5.57
CA GLN A 150 3.85 1.18 5.60
C GLN A 150 3.35 1.09 7.04
N VAL A 151 2.79 2.20 7.52
CA VAL A 151 2.34 2.38 8.90
C VAL A 151 0.90 2.88 8.97
N GLY A 152 0.21 2.56 10.08
CA GLY A 152 -1.17 3.01 10.33
C GLY A 152 -1.29 4.09 11.39
N GLY A 153 -0.18 4.70 11.86
CA GLY A 153 -0.21 5.73 12.90
C GLY A 153 1.13 6.38 13.19
N VAL A 154 1.10 7.48 13.93
CA VAL A 154 2.24 8.36 14.21
C VAL A 154 3.36 7.67 14.96
N GLU A 155 3.05 6.88 15.99
CA GLU A 155 4.10 6.24 16.81
C GLU A 155 4.90 5.20 16.02
N ALA A 156 4.23 4.45 15.12
CA ALA A 156 4.92 3.55 14.20
C ALA A 156 5.80 4.32 13.21
N ALA A 157 5.33 5.47 12.69
CA ALA A 157 6.11 6.34 11.81
C ALA A 157 7.36 6.89 12.49
N LYS A 158 7.25 7.41 13.71
CA LYS A 158 8.40 7.90 14.51
C LYS A 158 9.42 6.80 14.75
N LYS A 159 8.94 5.60 15.13
CA LYS A 159 9.83 4.45 15.33
C LYS A 159 10.58 4.11 14.05
N ALA A 160 9.87 3.99 12.93
CA ALA A 160 10.45 3.63 11.65
C ALA A 160 11.56 4.62 11.24
N VAL A 161 11.29 5.93 11.30
CA VAL A 161 12.28 6.97 10.99
C VAL A 161 13.45 6.95 11.97
N GLY A 162 13.18 6.76 13.27
CA GLY A 162 14.24 6.65 14.30
C GLY A 162 15.18 5.48 14.07
N ASP A 163 14.72 4.40 13.47
CA ASP A 163 15.49 3.20 13.13
C ASP A 163 16.14 3.26 11.73
N GLY A 164 15.90 4.35 10.97
CA GLY A 164 16.57 4.61 9.69
C GLY A 164 15.77 4.25 8.45
N VAL A 165 14.44 4.09 8.56
CA VAL A 165 13.53 4.03 7.41
C VAL A 165 13.49 5.41 6.74
N GLU A 166 13.66 5.45 5.41
CA GLU A 166 13.75 6.70 4.64
C GLU A 166 12.38 7.25 4.24
N VAL A 167 11.44 6.38 3.93
CA VAL A 167 10.11 6.78 3.44
C VAL A 167 9.02 6.08 4.25
N ILE A 168 8.06 6.86 4.72
CA ILE A 168 6.87 6.37 5.41
C ILE A 168 5.71 6.30 4.42
N VAL A 169 5.04 5.15 4.35
CA VAL A 169 3.77 4.99 3.64
C VAL A 169 2.64 5.07 4.66
N ALA A 170 1.95 6.20 4.71
CA ALA A 170 0.83 6.45 5.61
C ALA A 170 -0.43 5.74 5.10
N GLN A 171 -0.72 4.55 5.62
CA GLN A 171 -1.89 3.76 5.22
C GLN A 171 -3.13 4.15 6.02
N GLY A 172 -4.05 4.87 5.37
CA GLY A 172 -5.32 5.27 5.97
C GLY A 172 -6.34 4.13 6.09
N TRP A 173 -7.38 4.40 6.88
CA TRP A 173 -8.52 3.51 7.11
C TRP A 173 -9.19 3.01 5.81
N GLU A 174 -9.16 3.82 4.75
CA GLU A 174 -9.78 3.54 3.46
C GLU A 174 -9.07 2.45 2.63
N ALA A 175 -7.85 2.07 3.02
CA ALA A 175 -7.05 1.12 2.25
C ALA A 175 -7.68 -0.28 2.20
N GLY A 176 -7.53 -0.95 1.05
CA GLY A 176 -7.87 -2.35 0.85
C GLY A 176 -6.79 -3.30 1.33
N GLY A 177 -7.14 -4.59 1.46
CA GLY A 177 -6.23 -5.61 1.97
C GLY A 177 -5.99 -5.46 3.46
N HIS A 178 -4.89 -6.01 3.93
CA HIS A 178 -4.49 -5.94 5.33
C HIS A 178 -4.29 -4.48 5.75
N ASN A 179 -5.05 -4.06 6.77
CA ASN A 179 -5.14 -2.68 7.21
C ASN A 179 -5.42 -2.63 8.71
N TYR A 180 -4.48 -2.11 9.48
CA TYR A 180 -4.61 -1.97 10.94
C TYR A 180 -4.72 -0.52 11.41
N GLY A 181 -4.52 0.48 10.52
CA GLY A 181 -4.72 1.89 10.83
C GLY A 181 -6.18 2.22 11.15
N GLY A 182 -6.40 3.21 12.00
CA GLY A 182 -7.72 3.65 12.46
C GLY A 182 -8.16 5.01 11.91
N LEU A 183 -7.24 5.76 11.29
CA LEU A 183 -7.49 7.13 10.80
C LEU A 183 -7.62 7.19 9.28
N PRO A 184 -8.52 8.03 8.75
CA PRO A 184 -8.57 8.32 7.32
C PRO A 184 -7.34 9.13 6.89
N ILE A 185 -6.97 9.05 5.60
CA ILE A 185 -5.78 9.74 5.07
C ILE A 185 -5.81 11.24 5.28
N MET A 186 -6.99 11.86 5.29
CA MET A 186 -7.16 13.30 5.53
C MET A 186 -6.61 13.76 6.89
N VAL A 187 -6.56 12.88 7.88
CA VAL A 187 -6.03 13.16 9.23
C VAL A 187 -4.66 12.53 9.40
N LEU A 188 -4.51 11.26 8.97
CA LEU A 188 -3.29 10.48 9.19
C LEU A 188 -2.07 11.10 8.50
N VAL A 189 -2.22 11.56 7.24
CA VAL A 189 -1.10 12.09 6.45
C VAL A 189 -0.52 13.36 7.08
N PRO A 190 -1.31 14.40 7.43
CA PRO A 190 -0.77 15.59 8.12
C PRO A 190 -0.15 15.25 9.48
N GLU A 191 -0.77 14.40 10.29
CA GLU A 191 -0.23 14.02 11.61
C GLU A 191 1.15 13.34 11.48
N ILE A 192 1.32 12.46 10.48
CA ILE A 192 2.59 11.80 10.23
C ILE A 192 3.63 12.80 9.71
N LEU A 193 3.26 13.66 8.75
CA LEU A 193 4.16 14.69 8.21
C LEU A 193 4.72 15.59 9.32
N ASP A 194 3.85 16.08 10.22
CA ASP A 194 4.25 16.93 11.34
C ASP A 194 5.19 16.19 12.32
N ALA A 195 4.97 14.87 12.48
CA ALA A 195 5.69 14.07 13.46
C ALA A 195 7.06 13.57 12.99
N VAL A 196 7.27 13.39 11.67
CA VAL A 196 8.48 12.73 11.12
C VAL A 196 9.27 13.61 10.16
N SER A 197 8.89 14.89 9.99
CA SER A 197 9.68 15.80 9.16
C SER A 197 11.17 15.78 9.56
N PRO A 198 12.13 15.70 8.60
CA PRO A 198 11.99 15.85 7.15
C PRO A 198 11.83 14.53 6.35
N ALA A 199 11.49 13.41 6.97
CA ALA A 199 11.30 12.14 6.27
C ALA A 199 10.25 12.28 5.14
N LEU A 200 10.39 11.45 4.09
CA LEU A 200 9.42 11.42 2.99
C LEU A 200 8.16 10.65 3.41
N VAL A 201 6.99 11.15 2.99
CA VAL A 201 5.70 10.53 3.31
C VAL A 201 4.86 10.31 2.05
N LEU A 202 4.43 9.08 1.81
CA LEU A 202 3.49 8.73 0.75
C LEU A 202 2.10 8.46 1.36
N ALA A 203 1.06 8.99 0.73
CA ALA A 203 -0.32 8.73 1.11
C ALA A 203 -0.82 7.41 0.50
N SER A 204 -1.49 6.57 1.29
CA SER A 204 -2.06 5.28 0.86
C SER A 204 -3.46 5.07 1.42
N GLY A 205 -4.39 4.64 0.57
CA GLY A 205 -5.78 4.35 0.94
C GLY A 205 -6.79 5.24 0.24
N GLY A 206 -7.79 4.64 -0.41
CA GLY A 206 -8.85 5.35 -1.12
C GLY A 206 -8.46 6.09 -2.39
N ILE A 207 -7.18 6.15 -2.74
CA ILE A 207 -6.65 6.89 -3.90
C ILE A 207 -6.76 6.02 -5.14
N VAL A 208 -7.66 6.38 -6.08
CA VAL A 208 -7.94 5.58 -7.28
C VAL A 208 -8.01 6.41 -8.57
N ASP A 209 -7.97 7.73 -8.47
CA ASP A 209 -7.96 8.67 -9.59
C ASP A 209 -7.15 9.93 -9.28
N GLY A 210 -7.07 10.87 -10.25
CA GLY A 210 -6.30 12.11 -10.12
C GLY A 210 -6.81 13.05 -9.02
N ARG A 211 -8.07 12.96 -8.61
CA ARG A 211 -8.62 13.75 -7.49
C ARG A 211 -7.98 13.34 -6.17
N GLY A 212 -7.85 12.03 -5.95
CA GLY A 212 -7.17 11.48 -4.77
C GLY A 212 -5.68 11.82 -4.74
N VAL A 213 -5.00 11.76 -5.90
CA VAL A 213 -3.59 12.17 -6.02
C VAL A 213 -3.43 13.67 -5.69
N ALA A 214 -4.26 14.54 -6.30
CA ALA A 214 -4.19 15.98 -6.03
C ALA A 214 -4.45 16.31 -4.55
N ALA A 215 -5.42 15.65 -3.92
CA ALA A 215 -5.71 15.81 -2.50
C ALA A 215 -4.53 15.37 -1.62
N ALA A 216 -3.93 14.21 -1.90
CA ALA A 216 -2.77 13.72 -1.15
C ALA A 216 -1.57 14.68 -1.22
N LEU A 217 -1.28 15.20 -2.41
CA LEU A 217 -0.23 16.21 -2.59
C LEU A 217 -0.57 17.54 -1.89
N ALA A 218 -1.83 17.95 -1.90
CA ALA A 218 -2.28 19.16 -1.18
C ALA A 218 -2.19 19.00 0.35
N LEU A 219 -2.31 17.78 0.89
CA LEU A 219 -2.06 17.48 2.30
C LEU A 219 -0.57 17.53 2.66
N GLY A 220 0.34 17.65 1.68
CA GLY A 220 1.79 17.70 1.88
C GLY A 220 2.51 16.39 1.62
N ALA A 221 1.84 15.33 1.19
CA ALA A 221 2.50 14.06 0.86
C ALA A 221 3.49 14.24 -0.32
N ASP A 222 4.60 13.52 -0.29
CA ASP A 222 5.61 13.50 -1.35
C ASP A 222 5.19 12.67 -2.56
N GLY A 223 4.14 11.89 -2.43
CA GLY A 223 3.58 11.05 -3.46
C GLY A 223 2.45 10.16 -2.95
N VAL A 224 2.02 9.24 -3.80
CA VAL A 224 0.95 8.29 -3.50
C VAL A 224 1.41 6.84 -3.63
N TRP A 225 0.78 5.96 -2.83
CA TRP A 225 0.96 4.52 -2.86
C TRP A 225 -0.37 3.86 -3.17
N VAL A 226 -0.50 3.27 -4.37
CA VAL A 226 -1.77 2.87 -4.97
C VAL A 226 -1.87 1.36 -5.11
N GLY A 227 -2.91 0.74 -4.53
CA GLY A 227 -3.19 -0.70 -4.59
C GLY A 227 -4.41 -1.02 -5.45
N THR A 228 -5.61 -0.89 -4.91
CA THR A 228 -6.88 -1.39 -5.49
C THR A 228 -7.10 -0.98 -6.96
N ARG A 229 -6.75 0.26 -7.34
CA ARG A 229 -6.84 0.70 -8.74
C ARG A 229 -5.96 -0.14 -9.67
N LEU A 230 -4.76 -0.52 -9.20
CA LEU A 230 -3.84 -1.34 -9.98
C LEU A 230 -4.22 -2.82 -10.02
N VAL A 231 -5.02 -3.32 -9.08
CA VAL A 231 -5.62 -4.68 -9.17
C VAL A 231 -6.58 -4.76 -10.35
N ALA A 232 -7.30 -3.67 -10.69
CA ALA A 232 -8.17 -3.58 -11.85
C ALA A 232 -7.40 -3.26 -13.15
N THR A 233 -6.31 -3.99 -13.40
CA THR A 233 -5.50 -3.90 -14.63
C THR A 233 -5.26 -5.30 -15.22
N PRO A 234 -5.01 -5.43 -16.53
CA PRO A 234 -4.66 -6.73 -17.13
C PRO A 234 -3.43 -7.37 -16.50
N GLU A 235 -2.43 -6.55 -16.12
CA GLU A 235 -1.13 -6.98 -15.60
C GLU A 235 -1.20 -7.55 -14.17
N ALA A 236 -2.25 -7.25 -13.41
CA ALA A 236 -2.42 -7.82 -12.07
C ALA A 236 -2.70 -9.32 -12.13
N ALA A 237 -1.93 -10.11 -11.39
CA ALA A 237 -1.95 -11.58 -11.42
C ALA A 237 -3.07 -12.18 -10.55
N VAL A 238 -4.28 -11.60 -10.60
CA VAL A 238 -5.49 -12.09 -9.93
C VAL A 238 -6.51 -12.56 -10.95
N HIS A 239 -7.45 -13.40 -10.51
CA HIS A 239 -8.54 -13.88 -11.35
C HIS A 239 -9.37 -12.71 -11.92
N TYR A 240 -9.91 -12.88 -13.15
CA TYR A 240 -10.75 -11.86 -13.79
C TYR A 240 -11.98 -11.48 -12.97
N GLU A 241 -12.55 -12.44 -12.24
CA GLU A 241 -13.68 -12.19 -11.33
C GLU A 241 -13.35 -11.12 -10.27
N HIS A 242 -12.14 -11.08 -9.73
CA HIS A 242 -11.72 -10.00 -8.81
C HIS A 242 -11.76 -8.65 -9.50
N LYS A 243 -11.19 -8.55 -10.70
CA LYS A 243 -11.17 -7.30 -11.49
C LYS A 243 -12.58 -6.82 -11.83
N ARG A 244 -13.48 -7.73 -12.21
CA ARG A 244 -14.88 -7.45 -12.49
C ARG A 244 -15.60 -6.89 -11.25
N ARG A 245 -15.44 -7.54 -10.09
CA ARG A 245 -16.03 -7.09 -8.82
C ARG A 245 -15.51 -5.71 -8.39
N LEU A 246 -14.26 -5.36 -8.69
CA LEU A 246 -13.75 -4.02 -8.43
C LEU A 246 -14.41 -2.96 -9.29
N VAL A 247 -14.72 -3.26 -10.55
CA VAL A 247 -15.38 -2.31 -11.47
C VAL A 247 -16.87 -2.15 -11.14
N GLU A 248 -17.52 -3.19 -10.67
CA GLU A 248 -18.95 -3.20 -10.31
C GLU A 248 -19.20 -2.75 -8.86
N GLY A 249 -18.17 -2.78 -8.00
CA GLY A 249 -18.29 -2.53 -6.58
C GLY A 249 -18.46 -1.05 -6.23
N THR A 250 -18.99 -0.81 -5.03
CA THR A 250 -19.06 0.54 -4.44
C THR A 250 -18.33 0.61 -3.10
N GLY A 251 -17.89 1.81 -2.70
CA GLY A 251 -17.17 2.00 -1.44
C GLY A 251 -17.96 1.52 -0.21
N GLY A 252 -19.30 1.68 -0.24
CA GLY A 252 -20.20 1.21 0.81
C GLY A 252 -20.33 -0.32 0.92
N GLN A 253 -19.92 -1.05 -0.12
CA GLN A 253 -19.87 -2.52 -0.11
C GLN A 253 -18.57 -3.07 0.47
N THR A 254 -17.63 -2.23 0.89
CA THR A 254 -16.40 -2.69 1.54
C THR A 254 -16.60 -2.85 3.04
N VAL A 255 -16.01 -3.88 3.60
CA VAL A 255 -16.00 -4.13 5.04
C VAL A 255 -14.58 -4.45 5.50
N ARG A 256 -14.24 -4.06 6.73
CA ARG A 256 -13.01 -4.48 7.40
C ARG A 256 -13.36 -5.67 8.30
N SER A 257 -12.74 -6.83 8.05
CA SER A 257 -13.09 -8.07 8.70
C SER A 257 -11.87 -8.94 8.98
N SER A 258 -11.96 -9.78 9.99
CA SER A 258 -10.97 -10.82 10.32
C SER A 258 -11.45 -12.23 9.96
N ILE A 259 -12.43 -12.34 9.05
CA ILE A 259 -13.05 -13.62 8.69
C ILE A 259 -12.11 -14.54 7.91
N PHE A 260 -11.20 -13.98 7.10
CA PHE A 260 -10.26 -14.75 6.28
C PHE A 260 -8.90 -14.88 6.96
N GLY A 261 -8.27 -16.04 6.85
CA GLY A 261 -6.99 -16.35 7.49
C GLY A 261 -7.08 -16.43 9.03
N PRO A 262 -8.07 -17.13 9.59
CA PRO A 262 -8.23 -17.22 11.05
C PRO A 262 -7.05 -17.92 11.73
N GLU A 263 -6.28 -18.72 11.00
CA GLU A 263 -5.04 -19.36 11.45
C GLU A 263 -3.88 -18.37 11.67
N TRP A 264 -4.00 -17.14 11.11
CA TRP A 264 -3.03 -16.06 11.27
C TRP A 264 -3.66 -14.80 11.88
N PRO A 265 -4.12 -14.83 13.14
CA PRO A 265 -4.87 -13.73 13.74
C PRO A 265 -4.09 -12.43 13.81
N HIS A 266 -2.75 -12.49 13.87
CA HIS A 266 -1.91 -11.27 13.91
C HIS A 266 -1.80 -10.59 12.54
N PHE A 267 -2.23 -11.27 11.45
CA PHE A 267 -2.26 -10.73 10.09
C PHE A 267 -3.65 -10.23 9.69
N ASN A 268 -4.47 -9.87 10.68
CA ASN A 268 -5.83 -9.38 10.53
C ASN A 268 -6.01 -8.06 11.30
N PRO A 269 -6.97 -7.21 10.92
CA PRO A 269 -8.01 -7.40 9.90
C PRO A 269 -7.58 -6.99 8.48
N MET A 270 -8.45 -7.30 7.49
CA MET A 270 -8.32 -6.83 6.11
C MET A 270 -9.61 -6.16 5.62
N ARG A 271 -9.48 -5.23 4.66
CA ARG A 271 -10.63 -4.63 3.98
C ARG A 271 -10.86 -5.30 2.64
N LEU A 272 -12.12 -5.65 2.38
CA LEU A 272 -12.56 -6.40 1.21
C LEU A 272 -14.00 -6.05 0.82
N LEU A 273 -14.42 -6.45 -0.37
CA LEU A 273 -15.82 -6.38 -0.79
C LEU A 273 -16.63 -7.44 -0.07
N ARG A 274 -17.88 -7.09 0.29
CA ARG A 274 -18.83 -8.02 0.86
C ARG A 274 -19.20 -9.10 -0.15
N ASN A 275 -19.42 -10.31 0.35
CA ASN A 275 -19.95 -11.45 -0.36
C ASN A 275 -20.73 -12.32 0.64
N ARG A 276 -21.33 -13.44 0.18
CA ARG A 276 -22.15 -14.28 1.03
C ARG A 276 -21.47 -14.70 2.34
N VAL A 277 -20.22 -15.18 2.29
CA VAL A 277 -19.53 -15.64 3.51
C VAL A 277 -19.29 -14.49 4.49
N VAL A 278 -18.98 -13.31 4.00
CA VAL A 278 -18.82 -12.13 4.85
C VAL A 278 -20.13 -11.74 5.50
N ASP A 279 -21.23 -11.74 4.75
CA ASP A 279 -22.56 -11.38 5.25
C ASP A 279 -23.07 -12.36 6.29
N GLU A 280 -22.85 -13.66 6.08
CA GLU A 280 -23.26 -14.72 7.00
C GLU A 280 -22.46 -14.71 8.32
N TRP A 281 -21.20 -14.28 8.30
CA TRP A 281 -20.28 -14.47 9.42
C TRP A 281 -19.82 -13.17 10.11
N THR A 282 -20.23 -11.99 9.61
CA THR A 282 -19.80 -10.69 10.19
C THR A 282 -20.09 -10.60 11.70
N ASP A 283 -21.25 -11.05 12.14
CA ASP A 283 -21.65 -11.01 13.55
C ASP A 283 -21.22 -12.25 14.35
N ARG A 284 -20.52 -13.18 13.71
CA ARG A 284 -20.12 -14.49 14.24
C ARG A 284 -18.61 -14.73 14.15
N LEU A 285 -17.80 -13.69 14.10
CA LEU A 285 -16.35 -13.83 13.92
C LEU A 285 -15.67 -14.68 15.00
N ALA A 286 -16.19 -14.68 16.23
CA ALA A 286 -15.68 -15.52 17.31
C ALA A 286 -15.94 -17.03 17.12
N GLU A 287 -16.85 -17.38 16.23
CA GLU A 287 -17.20 -18.78 15.91
C GLU A 287 -16.42 -19.31 14.70
N VAL A 288 -15.65 -18.45 14.00
CA VAL A 288 -14.83 -18.87 12.84
C VAL A 288 -13.76 -19.84 13.30
N PRO A 289 -13.76 -21.10 12.79
CA PRO A 289 -12.79 -22.09 13.21
C PRO A 289 -11.36 -21.72 12.81
N THR A 290 -10.41 -21.93 13.73
CA THR A 290 -8.98 -21.70 13.46
C THR A 290 -8.28 -22.93 12.89
N VAL A 291 -8.90 -24.11 12.95
CA VAL A 291 -8.34 -25.38 12.43
C VAL A 291 -8.79 -25.56 10.98
N ARG A 292 -7.86 -25.34 10.05
CA ARG A 292 -8.13 -25.31 8.61
C ARG A 292 -8.58 -26.64 8.02
N ASP A 293 -7.96 -27.76 8.42
CA ASP A 293 -8.13 -29.05 7.75
C ASP A 293 -9.54 -29.65 7.89
N SER A 294 -10.31 -29.21 8.89
CA SER A 294 -11.71 -29.63 9.10
C SER A 294 -12.72 -28.82 8.29
N LEU A 295 -12.28 -27.72 7.62
CA LEU A 295 -13.18 -26.83 6.90
C LEU A 295 -13.52 -27.37 5.51
N PRO A 296 -14.73 -27.09 4.99
CA PRO A 296 -15.12 -27.49 3.64
C PRO A 296 -14.18 -26.95 2.58
N VAL A 297 -13.90 -27.74 1.55
CA VAL A 297 -13.22 -27.29 0.33
C VAL A 297 -14.19 -26.43 -0.47
N ILE A 298 -13.79 -25.21 -0.81
CA ILE A 298 -14.57 -24.23 -1.57
C ILE A 298 -14.05 -24.03 -2.98
N GLY A 299 -12.87 -24.54 -3.28
CA GLY A 299 -12.24 -24.41 -4.60
C GLY A 299 -10.83 -24.98 -4.63
N ARG A 300 -10.16 -24.79 -5.75
CA ARG A 300 -8.78 -25.19 -5.99
C ARG A 300 -8.02 -24.08 -6.71
N THR A 301 -6.70 -24.05 -6.53
CA THR A 301 -5.80 -23.10 -7.22
C THR A 301 -4.45 -23.74 -7.41
N ILE A 302 -3.60 -23.12 -8.23
CA ILE A 302 -2.17 -23.44 -8.26
C ILE A 302 -1.45 -22.46 -7.33
N PHE A 303 -0.84 -22.97 -6.27
CA PHE A 303 -0.05 -22.19 -5.34
C PHE A 303 1.38 -22.73 -5.28
N LEU A 304 2.38 -21.89 -5.57
CA LEU A 304 3.79 -22.27 -5.68
C LEU A 304 4.03 -23.49 -6.61
N GLY A 305 3.27 -23.54 -7.71
CA GLY A 305 3.39 -24.63 -8.71
C GLY A 305 2.71 -25.95 -8.33
N GLN A 306 1.95 -25.98 -7.24
CA GLN A 306 1.22 -27.18 -6.79
C GLN A 306 -0.29 -26.91 -6.72
N GLU A 307 -1.09 -27.91 -7.14
CA GLU A 307 -2.52 -27.87 -6.94
C GLU A 307 -2.84 -27.85 -5.43
N THR A 308 -3.58 -26.84 -5.01
CA THR A 308 -3.88 -26.57 -3.61
C THR A 308 -5.39 -26.42 -3.41
N GLU A 309 -5.95 -27.13 -2.44
CA GLU A 309 -7.34 -26.96 -2.03
C GLU A 309 -7.50 -25.62 -1.30
N MET A 310 -8.47 -24.84 -1.74
CA MET A 310 -8.94 -23.67 -1.02
C MET A 310 -10.09 -24.09 -0.10
N ARG A 311 -9.91 -23.86 1.20
CA ARG A 311 -10.93 -24.19 2.20
C ARG A 311 -11.64 -22.93 2.66
N LYS A 312 -12.84 -23.05 3.21
CA LYS A 312 -13.62 -21.92 3.73
C LYS A 312 -12.76 -21.04 4.65
N PHE A 313 -12.93 -19.72 4.55
CA PHE A 313 -12.13 -18.70 5.25
C PHE A 313 -10.66 -18.60 4.83
N ASN A 314 -10.27 -19.21 3.72
CA ASN A 314 -8.91 -19.12 3.19
C ASN A 314 -8.53 -17.69 2.83
N VAL A 315 -7.28 -17.29 3.11
CA VAL A 315 -6.74 -15.96 2.81
C VAL A 315 -6.15 -15.84 1.40
N LEU A 316 -5.93 -16.96 0.69
CA LEU A 316 -5.36 -16.93 -0.66
C LEU A 316 -6.33 -16.22 -1.61
N LEU A 317 -5.79 -15.26 -2.36
CA LEU A 317 -6.56 -14.57 -3.40
C LEU A 317 -6.70 -15.47 -4.63
N PRO A 318 -7.87 -15.48 -5.29
CA PRO A 318 -8.03 -16.16 -6.56
C PRO A 318 -7.07 -15.62 -7.62
N THR A 319 -6.32 -16.53 -8.24
CA THR A 319 -5.46 -16.30 -9.41
C THR A 319 -6.13 -16.81 -10.68
N ALA A 320 -5.47 -16.69 -11.83
CA ALA A 320 -6.00 -17.20 -13.11
C ALA A 320 -6.33 -18.71 -13.08
N ASP A 321 -5.62 -19.47 -12.24
CA ASP A 321 -5.76 -20.93 -12.11
C ASP A 321 -6.76 -21.33 -11.02
N THR A 322 -7.49 -20.38 -10.44
CA THR A 322 -8.45 -20.68 -9.38
C THR A 322 -9.82 -21.03 -9.97
N ASP A 323 -10.42 -22.08 -9.44
CA ASP A 323 -11.83 -22.44 -9.66
C ASP A 323 -12.51 -22.74 -8.31
N GLY A 324 -13.79 -22.40 -8.18
CA GLY A 324 -14.54 -22.67 -6.95
C GLY A 324 -15.71 -21.72 -6.69
N ASP A 325 -16.14 -21.67 -5.44
CA ASP A 325 -17.24 -20.80 -5.00
C ASP A 325 -16.76 -19.37 -4.75
N TRP A 326 -17.00 -18.48 -5.70
CA TRP A 326 -16.61 -17.07 -5.63
C TRP A 326 -17.23 -16.32 -4.44
N GLU A 327 -18.35 -16.78 -3.89
CA GLU A 327 -18.98 -16.16 -2.73
C GLU A 327 -18.38 -16.57 -1.39
N GLU A 328 -17.38 -17.45 -1.43
CA GLU A 328 -16.59 -17.89 -0.27
C GLU A 328 -15.14 -17.34 -0.28
N MET A 329 -14.75 -16.57 -1.32
CA MET A 329 -13.37 -16.12 -1.53
C MET A 329 -13.14 -14.67 -1.08
N PRO A 330 -11.91 -14.27 -0.66
CA PRO A 330 -11.60 -12.90 -0.28
C PRO A 330 -11.43 -12.00 -1.51
N TRP A 331 -12.14 -10.87 -1.55
CA TRP A 331 -12.08 -9.87 -2.61
C TRP A 331 -11.51 -8.57 -2.06
N LEU A 332 -10.18 -8.48 -1.90
CA LEU A 332 -9.54 -7.34 -1.28
C LEU A 332 -9.76 -6.04 -2.07
N ALA A 333 -10.30 -5.02 -1.42
CA ALA A 333 -10.64 -3.75 -2.03
C ALA A 333 -10.67 -2.61 -1.00
N GLY A 334 -10.11 -1.45 -1.36
CA GLY A 334 -10.25 -0.22 -0.58
C GLY A 334 -11.56 0.50 -0.86
N GLN A 335 -11.90 1.47 0.00
CA GLN A 335 -13.16 2.24 -0.11
C GLN A 335 -13.27 3.08 -1.39
N GLY A 336 -12.14 3.37 -2.05
CA GLY A 336 -12.13 4.04 -3.35
C GLY A 336 -12.68 3.19 -4.52
N VAL A 337 -13.04 1.92 -4.30
CA VAL A 337 -13.49 0.98 -5.33
C VAL A 337 -14.62 1.54 -6.20
N GLY A 338 -15.56 2.27 -5.62
CA GLY A 338 -16.68 2.87 -6.36
C GLY A 338 -16.29 3.96 -7.38
N LEU A 339 -15.00 4.30 -7.47
CA LEU A 339 -14.45 5.23 -8.47
C LEU A 339 -13.64 4.50 -9.55
N ILE A 340 -13.65 3.16 -9.56
CA ILE A 340 -12.98 2.33 -10.55
C ILE A 340 -14.05 1.86 -11.54
N HIS A 341 -13.98 2.28 -12.80
CA HIS A 341 -15.02 2.04 -13.79
C HIS A 341 -14.55 1.23 -15.00
N ASP A 342 -13.28 0.82 -15.02
CA ASP A 342 -12.67 0.10 -16.14
C ASP A 342 -11.49 -0.77 -15.71
N ILE A 343 -11.12 -1.69 -16.60
CA ILE A 343 -9.90 -2.49 -16.56
C ILE A 343 -9.03 -2.03 -17.71
N ARG A 344 -7.97 -1.24 -17.43
CA ARG A 344 -7.03 -0.73 -18.45
C ARG A 344 -5.59 -0.98 -18.02
N LEU A 345 -4.64 -0.84 -18.95
CA LEU A 345 -3.22 -1.06 -18.68
C LEU A 345 -2.71 -0.20 -17.50
N ALA A 346 -1.85 -0.76 -16.68
CA ALA A 346 -1.29 -0.06 -15.51
C ALA A 346 -0.56 1.22 -15.91
N LYS A 347 0.14 1.22 -17.05
CA LYS A 347 0.73 2.43 -17.64
C LYS A 347 -0.30 3.54 -17.82
N ASP A 348 -1.42 3.24 -18.46
CA ASP A 348 -2.45 4.22 -18.77
C ASP A 348 -3.15 4.73 -17.50
N VAL A 349 -3.30 3.87 -16.49
CA VAL A 349 -3.79 4.25 -15.16
C VAL A 349 -2.89 5.30 -14.53
N VAL A 350 -1.57 5.05 -14.47
CA VAL A 350 -0.62 6.00 -13.88
C VAL A 350 -0.64 7.32 -14.66
N GLU A 351 -0.53 7.28 -15.98
CA GLU A 351 -0.49 8.49 -16.81
C GLU A 351 -1.78 9.33 -16.68
N THR A 352 -2.95 8.66 -16.67
CA THR A 352 -4.24 9.35 -16.50
C THR A 352 -4.36 9.99 -15.12
N MET A 353 -4.09 9.23 -14.05
CA MET A 353 -4.17 9.74 -12.69
C MET A 353 -3.26 10.96 -12.48
N MET A 354 -2.06 10.93 -13.04
CA MET A 354 -1.11 12.03 -12.89
C MET A 354 -1.45 13.24 -13.76
N ALA A 355 -1.97 13.03 -14.96
CA ALA A 355 -2.44 14.12 -15.82
C ALA A 355 -3.64 14.85 -15.20
N ASP A 356 -4.61 14.10 -14.69
CA ASP A 356 -5.79 14.65 -14.01
C ASP A 356 -5.41 15.40 -12.73
N ALA A 357 -4.52 14.83 -11.92
CA ALA A 357 -4.02 15.50 -10.71
C ALA A 357 -3.34 16.84 -11.05
N LYS A 358 -2.49 16.86 -12.07
CA LYS A 358 -1.84 18.09 -12.54
C LYS A 358 -2.87 19.14 -13.00
N ALA A 359 -3.88 18.73 -13.74
CA ALA A 359 -4.95 19.63 -14.19
C ALA A 359 -5.73 20.24 -13.02
N ILE A 360 -6.03 19.42 -11.99
CA ILE A 360 -6.71 19.86 -10.76
C ILE A 360 -5.86 20.89 -10.00
N LEU A 361 -4.60 20.55 -9.73
CA LEU A 361 -3.68 21.43 -8.99
C LEU A 361 -3.47 22.76 -9.72
N LYS A 362 -3.30 22.72 -11.06
CA LYS A 362 -3.21 23.93 -11.88
C LYS A 362 -4.45 24.80 -11.78
N ARG A 363 -5.64 24.21 -11.86
CA ARG A 363 -6.91 24.96 -11.73
C ARG A 363 -7.01 25.67 -10.38
N LEU A 364 -6.63 24.99 -9.29
CA LEU A 364 -6.68 25.57 -7.95
C LEU A 364 -5.66 26.70 -7.78
N SER A 365 -4.46 26.59 -8.35
CA SER A 365 -3.42 27.65 -8.26
C SER A 365 -3.75 28.91 -9.06
N VAL A 366 -4.55 28.83 -10.13
CA VAL A 366 -4.97 29.99 -10.94
C VAL A 366 -6.14 30.72 -10.30
N SER A 367 -6.85 30.08 -9.36
CA SER A 367 -8.02 30.66 -8.69
C SER A 367 -7.67 31.44 -7.42
N LEU A 368 -6.41 31.50 -7.04
CA LEU A 368 -5.84 32.23 -5.91
C LEU A 368 -5.14 33.51 -6.39
#